data_96fafb698f8b6cbeda132aedb428dfdf
#
_entry.id   96fafb698f8b6cbeda132aedb428dfdf
#
_cell.length_a   1.000
_cell.length_b   1.000
_cell.length_c   1.000
_cell.angle_alpha   90.00
_cell.angle_beta   90.00
_cell.angle_gamma   90.00
#
_symmetry.space_group_name_H-M   'P 1'
#
loop_
_entity.id
_entity.type
_entity.pdbx_description
1 polymer ?
#
loop_
_entity_poly.entity_id
_entity_poly.type
_entity_poly.pdbx_seq_one_letter_code
_entity_poly.pdbx_strand_id
1 'polypeptide(L)'
;MTAQPIRTRRLDLVPVTGEILSADLGDHKRLSRLLEAEVPAAWPPAEMNHEVLSEFYRMETEKTDPLFACWYWVLDEPGAAGRVLVGSGGTGSAISDQKTVLIGYSVLDAFQNRGYATEAVQGMIPVIFSHTRISRIMATTFPELKASIRVLEKTGFACTGPTLAGDGLEEGTLGFVLERGAWETHLPASGSRPRDS
;
A
#
# COMPACT_ATOMS: atom_id res chain seq x y z
N MET A 1 2.93 -6.05 11.82
CA MET A 1 3.75 -6.51 10.66
C MET A 1 4.94 -5.57 10.54
N THR A 2 6.13 -6.03 10.13
CA THR A 2 7.25 -5.10 9.89
C THR A 2 7.35 -4.88 8.39
N ALA A 3 7.25 -3.63 7.96
CA ALA A 3 7.42 -3.27 6.56
C ALA A 3 8.87 -3.58 6.12
N GLN A 4 9.01 -4.26 4.99
CA GLN A 4 10.30 -4.52 4.34
C GLN A 4 10.41 -3.61 3.11
N PRO A 5 11.62 -3.18 2.71
CA PRO A 5 11.82 -2.49 1.45
C PRO A 5 11.32 -3.34 0.28
N ILE A 6 10.58 -2.75 -0.64
CA ILE A 6 10.08 -3.43 -1.83
C ILE A 6 10.57 -2.65 -3.05
N ARG A 7 11.34 -3.30 -3.92
CA ARG A 7 11.72 -2.78 -5.21
C ARG A 7 10.81 -3.34 -6.30
N THR A 8 10.23 -2.47 -7.09
CA THR A 8 9.49 -2.82 -8.30
C THR A 8 10.25 -2.34 -9.54
N ARG A 9 9.63 -2.36 -10.70
CA ARG A 9 10.28 -1.91 -11.93
C ARG A 9 10.60 -0.41 -11.92
N ARG A 10 9.71 0.42 -11.33
CA ARG A 10 9.80 1.89 -11.36
C ARG A 10 9.79 2.52 -9.97
N LEU A 11 9.40 1.77 -8.94
CA LEU A 11 9.18 2.31 -7.61
C LEU A 11 10.09 1.62 -6.59
N ASP A 12 10.61 2.44 -5.66
CA ASP A 12 11.06 2.01 -4.34
C ASP A 12 9.93 2.25 -3.35
N LEU A 13 9.39 1.19 -2.77
CA LEU A 13 8.46 1.28 -1.66
C LEU A 13 9.28 1.28 -0.37
N VAL A 14 9.50 2.47 0.16
CA VAL A 14 10.34 2.71 1.34
C VAL A 14 9.52 2.46 2.60
N PRO A 15 9.93 1.55 3.50
CA PRO A 15 9.25 1.33 4.76
C PRO A 15 9.19 2.62 5.58
N VAL A 16 8.00 2.97 6.04
CA VAL A 16 7.79 4.17 6.84
C VAL A 16 8.07 3.86 8.30
N THR A 17 8.95 4.65 8.90
CA THR A 17 9.33 4.60 10.32
C THR A 17 8.75 5.79 11.08
N GLY A 18 8.76 5.72 12.41
CA GLY A 18 8.39 6.88 13.24
C GLY A 18 9.21 8.14 12.92
N GLU A 19 10.48 8.00 12.53
CA GLU A 19 11.32 9.11 12.11
C GLU A 19 10.83 9.75 10.80
N ILE A 20 10.45 8.93 9.80
CA ILE A 20 9.90 9.39 8.53
C ILE A 20 8.56 10.11 8.77
N LEU A 21 7.65 9.52 9.57
CA LEU A 21 6.36 10.15 9.90
C LEU A 21 6.52 11.46 10.68
N SER A 22 7.46 11.51 11.63
CA SER A 22 7.77 12.76 12.34
C SER A 22 8.28 13.85 11.39
N ALA A 23 9.07 13.49 10.39
CA ALA A 23 9.53 14.43 9.38
C ALA A 23 8.40 14.88 8.45
N ASP A 24 7.51 13.96 8.07
CA ASP A 24 6.35 14.26 7.22
C ASP A 24 5.35 15.21 7.90
N LEU A 25 5.18 15.08 9.21
CA LEU A 25 4.30 15.95 10.00
C LEU A 25 4.80 17.40 10.12
N GLY A 26 6.11 17.66 9.96
CA GLY A 26 6.64 18.99 10.30
C GLY A 26 7.83 19.51 9.49
N ASP A 27 8.56 18.67 8.76
CA ASP A 27 9.78 19.07 8.04
C ASP A 27 9.99 18.27 6.75
N HIS A 28 9.33 18.70 5.67
CA HIS A 28 9.47 18.06 4.35
C HIS A 28 10.90 18.15 3.78
N LYS A 29 11.74 19.07 4.23
CA LYS A 29 13.16 19.06 3.85
C LYS A 29 13.91 17.90 4.50
N ARG A 30 13.56 17.60 5.76
CA ARG A 30 14.08 16.40 6.45
C ARG A 30 13.52 15.13 5.81
N LEU A 31 12.22 15.09 5.48
CA LEU A 31 11.58 13.99 4.78
C LEU A 31 12.31 13.69 3.46
N SER A 32 12.58 14.71 2.64
CA SER A 32 13.31 14.58 1.38
C SER A 32 14.71 13.95 1.57
N ARG A 33 15.43 14.34 2.61
CA ARG A 33 16.75 13.74 2.93
C ARG A 33 16.63 12.29 3.37
N LEU A 34 15.64 11.95 4.21
CA LEU A 34 15.43 10.57 4.68
C LEU A 34 15.03 9.62 3.56
N LEU A 35 14.26 10.10 2.58
CA LEU A 35 13.84 9.31 1.42
C LEU A 35 14.84 9.35 0.27
N GLU A 36 15.85 10.23 0.33
CA GLU A 36 16.75 10.55 -0.79
C GLU A 36 15.96 10.83 -2.07
N ALA A 37 14.86 11.61 -1.94
CA ALA A 37 13.93 11.89 -3.02
C ALA A 37 13.33 13.29 -2.88
N GLU A 38 12.93 13.89 -4.00
CA GLU A 38 12.12 15.10 -4.00
C GLU A 38 10.76 14.82 -3.34
N VAL A 39 10.35 15.69 -2.43
CA VAL A 39 8.98 15.73 -1.87
C VAL A 39 8.25 16.86 -2.58
N PRO A 40 7.29 16.54 -3.48
CA PRO A 40 6.55 17.56 -4.22
C PRO A 40 5.77 18.49 -3.28
N ALA A 41 5.57 19.75 -3.69
CA ALA A 41 4.79 20.71 -2.91
C ALA A 41 3.32 20.30 -2.69
N ALA A 42 2.80 19.40 -3.54
CA ALA A 42 1.46 18.81 -3.41
C ALA A 42 1.40 17.62 -2.43
N TRP A 43 2.52 17.22 -1.81
CA TRP A 43 2.53 16.18 -0.78
C TRP A 43 2.01 16.72 0.56
N PRO A 44 1.28 15.97 1.35
CA PRO A 44 0.76 14.62 1.05
C PRO A 44 -0.52 14.64 0.19
N PRO A 45 -0.96 13.48 -0.36
CA PRO A 45 -2.27 13.34 -0.97
C PRO A 45 -3.41 13.73 -0.01
N ALA A 46 -4.54 14.21 -0.52
CA ALA A 46 -5.63 14.76 0.28
C ALA A 46 -6.16 13.79 1.35
N GLU A 47 -6.15 12.48 1.06
CA GLU A 47 -6.57 11.42 1.98
C GLU A 47 -5.59 11.21 3.14
N MET A 48 -4.35 11.69 3.01
CA MET A 48 -3.30 11.59 4.04
C MET A 48 -3.13 12.92 4.76
N ASN A 49 -4.20 13.50 5.25
CA ASN A 49 -4.15 14.74 6.01
C ASN A 49 -3.37 14.59 7.32
N HIS A 50 -3.16 15.71 8.03
CA HIS A 50 -2.40 15.75 9.29
C HIS A 50 -2.95 14.79 10.36
N GLU A 51 -4.26 14.58 10.44
CA GLU A 51 -4.88 13.67 11.40
C GLU A 51 -4.53 12.21 11.09
N VAL A 52 -4.63 11.79 9.83
CA VAL A 52 -4.25 10.45 9.36
C VAL A 52 -2.76 10.20 9.58
N LEU A 53 -1.89 11.16 9.26
CA LEU A 53 -0.45 11.03 9.49
C LEU A 53 -0.11 10.94 10.98
N SER A 54 -0.81 11.69 11.84
CA SER A 54 -0.64 11.62 13.29
C SER A 54 -1.05 10.25 13.84
N GLU A 55 -2.12 9.67 13.31
CA GLU A 55 -2.56 8.33 13.70
C GLU A 55 -1.55 7.26 13.20
N PHE A 56 -1.02 7.38 11.99
CA PHE A 56 0.04 6.49 11.50
C PHE A 56 1.30 6.58 12.36
N TYR A 57 1.68 7.80 12.78
CA TYR A 57 2.79 7.99 13.71
C TYR A 57 2.54 7.26 15.05
N ARG A 58 1.34 7.37 15.59
CA ARG A 58 0.94 6.69 16.81
C ARG A 58 0.97 5.16 16.64
N MET A 59 0.37 4.65 15.56
CA MET A 59 0.35 3.21 15.25
C MET A 59 1.77 2.66 15.11
N GLU A 60 2.67 3.39 14.44
CA GLU A 60 4.05 2.95 14.23
C GLU A 60 4.86 2.99 15.51
N THR A 61 4.74 4.05 16.32
CA THR A 61 5.57 4.24 17.52
C THR A 61 5.08 3.42 18.71
N GLU A 62 3.77 3.33 18.92
CA GLU A 62 3.15 2.60 20.03
C GLU A 62 2.86 1.13 19.69
N LYS A 63 2.98 0.74 18.42
CA LYS A 63 2.69 -0.61 17.91
C LYS A 63 1.28 -1.10 18.28
N THR A 64 0.31 -0.17 18.21
CA THR A 64 -1.08 -0.44 18.61
C THR A 64 -1.81 -1.38 17.66
N ASP A 65 -1.39 -1.44 16.38
CA ASP A 65 -1.89 -2.39 15.41
C ASP A 65 -0.79 -3.34 14.95
N PRO A 66 -0.89 -4.66 15.25
CA PRO A 66 0.13 -5.64 14.86
C PRO A 66 0.24 -5.89 13.35
N LEU A 67 -0.75 -5.48 12.57
CA LEU A 67 -0.78 -5.61 11.10
C LEU A 67 -0.49 -4.28 10.40
N PHE A 68 -0.32 -3.20 11.15
CA PHE A 68 0.08 -1.92 10.56
C PHE A 68 1.46 -2.03 9.92
N ALA A 69 1.54 -1.56 8.69
CA ALA A 69 2.77 -1.33 7.93
C ALA A 69 2.48 -0.28 6.86
N CYS A 70 3.38 0.65 6.65
CA CYS A 70 3.22 1.69 5.66
C CYS A 70 4.47 1.80 4.79
N TRP A 71 4.30 2.15 3.52
CA TRP A 71 5.37 2.42 2.57
C TRP A 71 5.11 3.73 1.85
N TYR A 72 6.14 4.54 1.75
CA TYR A 72 6.17 5.67 0.82
C TYR A 72 6.74 5.22 -0.51
N TRP A 73 6.10 5.64 -1.60
CA TRP A 73 6.43 5.19 -2.95
C TRP A 73 7.27 6.24 -3.64
N VAL A 74 8.54 5.95 -3.79
CA VAL A 74 9.52 6.79 -4.47
C VAL A 74 9.66 6.30 -5.90
N LEU A 75 9.31 7.15 -6.85
CA LEU A 75 9.56 6.91 -8.27
C LEU A 75 11.06 7.01 -8.53
N ASP A 76 11.61 5.98 -9.15
CA ASP A 76 13.02 5.87 -9.47
C ASP A 76 13.16 5.16 -10.84
N GLU A 77 12.80 5.91 -11.89
CA GLU A 77 12.89 5.40 -13.26
C GLU A 77 14.28 5.67 -13.85
N PRO A 78 14.87 4.71 -14.57
CA PRO A 78 16.10 4.94 -15.32
C PRO A 78 15.96 6.10 -16.32
N GLY A 79 16.83 7.11 -16.20
CA GLY A 79 16.79 8.30 -17.06
C GLY A 79 15.87 9.42 -16.58
N ALA A 80 15.22 9.28 -15.45
CA ALA A 80 14.50 10.38 -14.79
C ALA A 80 15.48 11.41 -14.23
N ALA A 81 15.02 12.65 -14.06
CA ALA A 81 15.86 13.74 -13.51
C ALA A 81 16.15 13.58 -12.01
N GLY A 82 15.62 12.55 -11.36
CA GLY A 82 15.81 12.26 -9.94
C GLY A 82 14.70 11.37 -9.38
N ARG A 83 14.84 11.04 -8.11
CA ARG A 83 13.85 10.27 -7.35
C ARG A 83 12.77 11.20 -6.80
N VAL A 84 11.51 10.81 -6.88
CA VAL A 84 10.36 11.65 -6.48
C VAL A 84 9.37 10.83 -5.65
N LEU A 85 8.92 11.38 -4.53
CA LEU A 85 7.83 10.80 -3.71
C LEU A 85 6.49 11.01 -4.43
N VAL A 86 5.83 9.92 -4.83
CA VAL A 86 4.64 9.99 -5.69
C VAL A 86 3.36 9.44 -5.05
N GLY A 87 3.49 8.69 -3.97
CA GLY A 87 2.34 8.07 -3.32
C GLY A 87 2.72 7.29 -2.07
N SER A 88 1.74 6.64 -1.51
CA SER A 88 1.88 5.78 -0.34
C SER A 88 0.89 4.62 -0.38
N GLY A 89 1.16 3.61 0.41
CA GLY A 89 0.23 2.55 0.68
C GLY A 89 0.61 1.81 1.94
N GLY A 90 -0.38 1.17 2.56
CA GLY A 90 -0.15 0.52 3.83
C GLY A 90 -1.16 -0.58 4.12
N THR A 91 -0.98 -1.18 5.26
CA THR A 91 -1.82 -2.24 5.81
C THR A 91 -2.28 -1.88 7.20
N GLY A 92 -3.43 -2.42 7.60
CA GLY A 92 -3.95 -2.35 8.95
C GLY A 92 -4.77 -3.59 9.28
N SER A 93 -5.11 -3.75 10.55
CA SER A 93 -5.97 -4.84 11.01
C SER A 93 -7.40 -4.64 10.51
N ALA A 94 -8.01 -5.71 10.01
CA ALA A 94 -9.45 -5.75 9.85
C ALA A 94 -10.14 -5.95 11.21
N ILE A 95 -11.27 -5.29 11.42
CA ILE A 95 -12.03 -5.41 12.69
C ILE A 95 -12.58 -6.82 12.86
N SER A 96 -12.86 -7.51 11.74
CA SER A 96 -13.61 -8.75 11.73
C SER A 96 -12.81 -10.01 12.08
N ASP A 97 -11.52 -10.08 11.73
CA ASP A 97 -10.66 -11.23 12.06
C ASP A 97 -9.17 -10.93 11.94
N GLN A 98 -8.34 -11.73 12.63
CA GLN A 98 -6.87 -11.61 12.61
C GLN A 98 -6.19 -12.23 11.38
N LYS A 99 -6.94 -12.83 10.47
CA LYS A 99 -6.43 -13.44 9.23
C LYS A 99 -6.63 -12.54 8.02
N THR A 100 -7.33 -11.43 8.21
CA THR A 100 -7.63 -10.43 7.19
C THR A 100 -6.83 -9.16 7.43
N VAL A 101 -6.21 -8.66 6.38
CA VAL A 101 -5.50 -7.38 6.34
C VAL A 101 -6.28 -6.42 5.46
N LEU A 102 -6.49 -5.20 5.94
CA LEU A 102 -6.95 -4.10 5.10
C LEU A 102 -5.76 -3.44 4.42
N ILE A 103 -5.90 -3.09 3.15
CA ILE A 103 -4.94 -2.23 2.46
C ILE A 103 -5.58 -0.91 2.06
N GLY A 104 -4.77 0.15 2.14
CA GLY A 104 -5.10 1.46 1.60
C GLY A 104 -3.93 2.02 0.82
N TYR A 105 -4.21 2.89 -0.16
CA TYR A 105 -3.18 3.55 -0.96
C TYR A 105 -3.67 4.86 -1.56
N SER A 106 -2.74 5.75 -1.83
CA SER A 106 -3.00 7.00 -2.52
C SER A 106 -1.81 7.40 -3.40
N VAL A 107 -2.09 8.09 -4.49
CA VAL A 107 -1.09 8.61 -5.44
C VAL A 107 -1.38 10.08 -5.70
N LEU A 108 -0.37 10.94 -5.64
CA LEU A 108 -0.49 12.35 -6.00
C LEU A 108 -1.10 12.50 -7.40
N ASP A 109 -2.01 13.46 -7.57
CA ASP A 109 -2.79 13.67 -8.80
C ASP A 109 -1.91 13.77 -10.05
N ALA A 110 -0.79 14.49 -9.96
CA ALA A 110 0.16 14.63 -11.05
C ALA A 110 0.79 13.31 -11.53
N PHE A 111 0.70 12.26 -10.72
CA PHE A 111 1.29 10.93 -11.00
C PHE A 111 0.24 9.84 -11.21
N GLN A 112 -1.06 10.17 -11.14
CA GLN A 112 -2.14 9.22 -11.40
C GLN A 112 -2.19 8.78 -12.86
N ASN A 113 -2.95 7.70 -13.12
CA ASN A 113 -3.17 7.12 -14.45
C ASN A 113 -1.90 6.63 -15.19
N ARG A 114 -0.77 6.48 -14.47
CA ARG A 114 0.51 5.96 -15.01
C ARG A 114 0.80 4.52 -14.57
N GLY A 115 -0.14 3.88 -13.84
CA GLY A 115 -0.02 2.49 -13.37
C GLY A 115 0.81 2.31 -12.10
N TYR A 116 1.26 3.38 -11.44
CA TYR A 116 2.07 3.26 -10.22
C TYR A 116 1.34 2.57 -9.08
N ALA A 117 0.06 2.88 -8.84
CA ALA A 117 -0.72 2.20 -7.81
C ALA A 117 -0.85 0.69 -8.09
N THR A 118 -1.11 0.29 -9.33
CA THR A 118 -1.16 -1.14 -9.72
C THR A 118 0.17 -1.82 -9.44
N GLU A 119 1.28 -1.19 -9.84
CA GLU A 119 2.64 -1.73 -9.66
C GLU A 119 3.00 -1.86 -8.18
N ALA A 120 2.69 -0.84 -7.37
CA ALA A 120 2.96 -0.85 -5.94
C ALA A 120 2.14 -1.92 -5.21
N VAL A 121 0.83 -1.99 -5.46
CA VAL A 121 -0.04 -3.00 -4.85
C VAL A 121 0.40 -4.41 -5.23
N GLN A 122 0.79 -4.66 -6.50
CA GLN A 122 1.37 -5.93 -6.92
C GLN A 122 2.65 -6.28 -6.15
N GLY A 123 3.48 -5.28 -5.83
CA GLY A 123 4.67 -5.48 -5.01
C GLY A 123 4.36 -5.75 -3.55
N MET A 124 3.32 -5.16 -2.99
CA MET A 124 2.91 -5.33 -1.60
C MET A 124 2.28 -6.71 -1.32
N ILE A 125 1.47 -7.25 -2.23
CA ILE A 125 0.73 -8.50 -2.05
C ILE A 125 1.63 -9.67 -1.61
N PRO A 126 2.78 -9.98 -2.27
CA PRO A 126 3.67 -11.06 -1.84
C PRO A 126 4.21 -10.86 -0.43
N VAL A 127 4.54 -9.61 -0.05
CA VAL A 127 5.04 -9.29 1.29
C VAL A 127 3.95 -9.52 2.34
N ILE A 128 2.72 -9.11 2.08
CA ILE A 128 1.59 -9.36 2.96
C ILE A 128 1.35 -10.87 3.11
N PHE A 129 1.30 -11.61 2.03
CA PHE A 129 1.09 -13.05 2.06
C PHE A 129 2.32 -13.86 2.52
N SER A 130 3.50 -13.27 2.68
CA SER A 130 4.61 -13.93 3.36
C SER A 130 4.30 -14.21 4.84
N HIS A 131 3.38 -13.46 5.43
CA HIS A 131 2.83 -13.74 6.75
C HIS A 131 1.79 -14.86 6.66
N THR A 132 2.17 -16.08 7.01
CA THR A 132 1.38 -17.31 6.83
C THR A 132 0.01 -17.29 7.50
N ARG A 133 -0.18 -16.50 8.56
CA ARG A 133 -1.47 -16.32 9.24
C ARG A 133 -2.49 -15.52 8.41
N ILE A 134 -2.05 -14.70 7.45
CA ILE A 134 -2.94 -13.90 6.64
C ILE A 134 -3.50 -14.76 5.51
N SER A 135 -4.82 -14.92 5.46
CA SER A 135 -5.52 -15.69 4.43
C SER A 135 -6.17 -14.81 3.35
N ARG A 136 -6.42 -13.52 3.67
CA ARG A 136 -7.03 -12.58 2.74
C ARG A 136 -6.55 -11.16 2.91
N ILE A 137 -6.62 -10.41 1.82
CA ILE A 137 -6.40 -8.97 1.78
C ILE A 137 -7.71 -8.33 1.36
N MET A 138 -8.16 -7.31 2.07
CA MET A 138 -9.36 -6.53 1.75
C MET A 138 -9.00 -5.08 1.45
N ALA A 139 -9.81 -4.45 0.63
CA ALA A 139 -9.77 -3.01 0.38
C ALA A 139 -11.20 -2.49 0.22
N THR A 140 -11.40 -1.21 0.51
CA THR A 140 -12.65 -0.51 0.21
C THR A 140 -12.37 0.70 -0.68
N THR A 141 -13.34 1.08 -1.51
CA THR A 141 -13.23 2.29 -2.32
C THR A 141 -14.62 2.81 -2.69
N PHE A 142 -14.78 4.12 -2.84
CA PHE A 142 -16.04 4.69 -3.28
C PHE A 142 -16.35 4.32 -4.74
N PRO A 143 -17.65 4.12 -5.08
CA PRO A 143 -18.05 3.70 -6.44
C PRO A 143 -17.65 4.66 -7.55
N GLU A 144 -17.47 5.96 -7.24
CA GLU A 144 -17.00 7.00 -8.15
C GLU A 144 -15.49 6.96 -8.41
N LEU A 145 -14.70 6.37 -7.53
CA LEU A 145 -13.24 6.27 -7.67
C LEU A 145 -12.83 5.16 -8.65
N LYS A 146 -13.21 5.33 -9.92
CA LYS A 146 -13.00 4.34 -10.99
C LYS A 146 -11.53 3.93 -11.17
N ALA A 147 -10.59 4.83 -10.85
CA ALA A 147 -9.16 4.52 -10.90
C ALA A 147 -8.78 3.49 -9.84
N SER A 148 -9.26 3.64 -8.60
CA SER A 148 -9.04 2.69 -7.50
C SER A 148 -9.66 1.32 -7.81
N ILE A 149 -10.90 1.30 -8.29
CA ILE A 149 -11.58 0.05 -8.72
C ILE A 149 -10.72 -0.70 -9.75
N ARG A 150 -10.23 0.00 -10.79
CA ARG A 150 -9.37 -0.61 -11.82
C ARG A 150 -8.04 -1.12 -11.28
N VAL A 151 -7.47 -0.49 -10.25
CA VAL A 151 -6.26 -0.99 -9.58
C VAL A 151 -6.56 -2.32 -8.91
N LEU A 152 -7.64 -2.39 -8.11
CA LEU A 152 -8.05 -3.59 -7.39
C LEU A 152 -8.35 -4.75 -8.34
N GLU A 153 -9.14 -4.52 -9.38
CA GLU A 153 -9.43 -5.52 -10.42
C GLU A 153 -8.15 -6.05 -11.11
N LYS A 154 -7.24 -5.15 -11.51
CA LYS A 154 -5.97 -5.52 -12.17
C LYS A 154 -5.01 -6.27 -11.26
N THR A 155 -5.14 -6.13 -9.95
CA THR A 155 -4.31 -6.82 -8.96
C THR A 155 -4.97 -8.09 -8.42
N GLY A 156 -6.11 -8.50 -8.99
CA GLY A 156 -6.77 -9.78 -8.74
C GLY A 156 -7.80 -9.76 -7.62
N PHE A 157 -8.17 -8.58 -7.12
CA PHE A 157 -9.24 -8.47 -6.14
C PHE A 157 -10.61 -8.67 -6.79
N ALA A 158 -11.47 -9.44 -6.12
CA ALA A 158 -12.87 -9.60 -6.48
C ALA A 158 -13.74 -8.62 -5.69
N CYS A 159 -14.68 -7.96 -6.38
CA CYS A 159 -15.66 -7.09 -5.72
C CYS A 159 -16.65 -7.93 -4.91
N THR A 160 -16.89 -7.56 -3.65
CA THR A 160 -17.85 -8.23 -2.75
C THR A 160 -19.18 -7.48 -2.64
N GLY A 161 -19.29 -6.32 -3.29
CA GLY A 161 -20.48 -5.48 -3.24
C GLY A 161 -20.37 -4.32 -2.25
N PRO A 162 -21.48 -3.61 -2.00
CA PRO A 162 -21.51 -2.50 -1.05
C PRO A 162 -21.15 -2.95 0.36
N THR A 163 -20.39 -2.14 1.08
CA THR A 163 -20.13 -2.31 2.51
C THR A 163 -21.37 -1.94 3.32
N LEU A 164 -21.66 -2.71 4.35
CA LEU A 164 -22.85 -2.51 5.18
C LEU A 164 -22.48 -1.84 6.51
N ALA A 165 -23.44 -1.11 7.08
CA ALA A 165 -23.31 -0.57 8.43
C ALA A 165 -23.03 -1.71 9.43
N GLY A 166 -21.98 -1.57 10.24
CA GLY A 166 -21.60 -2.59 11.24
C GLY A 166 -20.46 -3.52 10.83
N ASP A 167 -20.03 -3.51 9.56
CA ASP A 167 -18.87 -4.30 9.11
C ASP A 167 -17.52 -3.71 9.58
N GLY A 168 -17.54 -2.55 10.23
CA GLY A 168 -16.34 -1.80 10.62
C GLY A 168 -15.58 -1.19 9.43
N LEU A 169 -16.21 -1.16 8.26
CA LEU A 169 -15.74 -0.55 7.03
C LEU A 169 -16.50 0.75 6.77
N GLU A 170 -15.96 1.60 5.93
CA GLU A 170 -16.58 2.88 5.59
C GLU A 170 -17.87 2.66 4.78
N GLU A 171 -18.99 3.18 5.30
CA GLU A 171 -20.29 3.06 4.67
C GLU A 171 -20.31 3.79 3.31
N GLY A 172 -21.02 3.21 2.34
CA GLY A 172 -21.12 3.75 0.98
C GLY A 172 -19.98 3.38 0.05
N THR A 173 -19.02 2.58 0.54
CA THR A 173 -17.94 2.06 -0.29
C THR A 173 -18.32 0.70 -0.90
N LEU A 174 -17.51 0.26 -1.86
CA LEU A 174 -17.47 -1.12 -2.38
C LEU A 174 -16.35 -1.88 -1.71
N GLY A 175 -16.65 -3.08 -1.22
CA GLY A 175 -15.66 -4.01 -0.70
C GLY A 175 -14.99 -4.80 -1.83
N PHE A 176 -13.71 -5.07 -1.63
CA PHE A 176 -12.89 -5.90 -2.51
C PHE A 176 -12.08 -6.87 -1.69
N VAL A 177 -11.89 -8.09 -2.17
CA VAL A 177 -11.13 -9.14 -1.48
C VAL A 177 -10.19 -9.87 -2.42
N LEU A 178 -8.98 -10.17 -1.95
CA LEU A 178 -8.05 -11.10 -2.57
C LEU A 178 -7.76 -12.23 -1.58
N GLU A 179 -8.23 -13.42 -1.91
CA GLU A 179 -7.94 -14.64 -1.14
C GLU A 179 -6.55 -15.16 -1.48
N ARG A 180 -5.80 -15.65 -0.48
CA ARG A 180 -4.48 -16.25 -0.68
C ARG A 180 -4.49 -17.34 -1.75
N GLY A 181 -5.44 -18.28 -1.68
CA GLY A 181 -5.54 -19.38 -2.65
C GLY A 181 -5.75 -18.91 -4.08
N ALA A 182 -6.55 -17.86 -4.29
CA ALA A 182 -6.73 -17.26 -5.61
C ALA A 182 -5.43 -16.61 -6.11
N TRP A 183 -4.69 -15.92 -5.25
CA TRP A 183 -3.41 -15.32 -5.61
C TRP A 183 -2.36 -16.38 -5.95
N GLU A 184 -2.24 -17.44 -5.15
CA GLU A 184 -1.27 -18.53 -5.37
C GLU A 184 -1.50 -19.27 -6.70
N THR A 185 -2.75 -19.40 -7.13
CA THR A 185 -3.08 -20.03 -8.45
C THR A 185 -2.69 -19.18 -9.65
N HIS A 186 -2.52 -17.86 -9.46
CA HIS A 186 -2.11 -16.94 -10.53
C HIS A 186 -0.60 -16.69 -10.55
N LEU A 187 0.16 -17.21 -9.59
CA LEU A 187 1.62 -17.17 -9.66
C LEU A 187 2.11 -18.07 -10.81
N PRO A 188 3.06 -17.59 -11.64
CA PRO A 188 3.71 -18.47 -12.59
C PRO A 188 4.33 -19.64 -11.83
N ALA A 189 4.07 -20.87 -12.28
CA ALA A 189 4.66 -22.07 -11.68
C ALA A 189 6.17 -21.83 -11.49
N SER A 190 6.64 -21.85 -10.24
CA SER A 190 8.05 -21.67 -9.90
C SER A 190 8.85 -22.67 -10.69
N GLY A 191 9.70 -22.18 -11.61
CA GLY A 191 10.48 -22.98 -12.54
C GLY A 191 11.15 -24.15 -11.84
N SER A 192 10.92 -25.34 -12.38
CA SER A 192 11.63 -26.56 -12.06
C SER A 192 13.13 -26.28 -11.99
N ARG A 193 13.73 -26.58 -10.83
CA ARG A 193 15.18 -26.63 -10.68
C ARG A 193 15.75 -27.47 -11.82
N PRO A 194 16.85 -27.07 -12.48
CA PRO A 194 17.56 -27.96 -13.38
C PRO A 194 17.94 -29.21 -12.59
N ARG A 195 17.60 -30.38 -13.11
CA ARG A 195 18.15 -31.65 -12.62
C ARG A 195 19.60 -31.67 -13.11
N ASP A 196 20.51 -31.55 -12.16
CA ASP A 196 21.91 -31.86 -12.42
C ASP A 196 21.98 -33.32 -12.88
N SER A 197 22.52 -33.51 -14.06
CA SER A 197 22.95 -34.80 -14.64
C SER A 197 24.46 -34.79 -14.73
#